data_ce4adfe85f04edbe6b3a8d365d2e1275
#
_entry.id   ce4adfe85f04edbe6b3a8d365d2e1275
#
_cell.length_a   1.000
_cell.length_b   1.000
_cell.length_c   1.000
_cell.angle_alpha   90.00
_cell.angle_beta   90.00
_cell.angle_gamma   90.00
#
_symmetry.space_group_name_H-M   'P 1'
#
loop_
_entity.id
_entity.type
_entity.pdbx_description
1 polymer ?
#
loop_
_entity_poly.entity_id
_entity_poly.type
_entity_poly.pdbx_seq_one_letter_code
_entity_poly.pdbx_strand_id
1 'polypeptide(L)'
;MVRIGIVDTGIQNPNHPAIVGKIVAGRNFSLDRRKKDDISSTTYHGMAVASVITSINPNVELVIAKVLNYWGEGTPNTTADGIIYCVNQGCKIINCSVAGPPSKKLEEAIRYANDKEVIVVAASGNDGKTTKYYPACYPDVVTVGAADNEGNRADFSTHNECVDTLALGVDIEVAFRDGTINDTGTSFSAPIITGKISLLIENLSK
;
A
#
# COMPACT_ATOMS: atom_id res chain seq x y z
N MET A 1 -16.51 -9.19 5.10
CA MET A 1 -15.26 -8.42 5.25
C MET A 1 -14.48 -8.44 3.96
N VAL A 2 -13.90 -7.31 3.57
CA VAL A 2 -13.05 -7.20 2.38
C VAL A 2 -11.61 -7.52 2.75
N ARG A 3 -10.95 -8.38 1.98
CA ARG A 3 -9.54 -8.72 2.17
C ARG A 3 -8.66 -7.79 1.36
N ILE A 4 -7.69 -7.14 2.02
CA ILE A 4 -6.80 -6.13 1.45
C ILE A 4 -5.34 -6.59 1.57
N GLY A 5 -4.61 -6.58 0.47
CA GLY A 5 -3.17 -6.80 0.43
C GLY A 5 -2.40 -5.51 0.74
N ILE A 6 -1.37 -5.60 1.57
CA ILE A 6 -0.43 -4.51 1.84
C ILE A 6 0.95 -4.95 1.38
N VAL A 7 1.44 -4.32 0.33
CA VAL A 7 2.75 -4.56 -0.28
C VAL A 7 3.71 -3.48 0.19
N ASP A 8 4.52 -3.78 1.23
CA ASP A 8 5.28 -2.76 1.98
C ASP A 8 6.45 -3.36 2.80
N THR A 9 6.91 -2.68 3.84
CA THR A 9 8.03 -3.07 4.74
C THR A 9 7.68 -4.17 5.75
N GLY A 10 6.43 -4.60 5.85
CA GLY A 10 5.94 -5.48 6.92
C GLY A 10 5.38 -4.71 8.11
N ILE A 11 5.27 -5.36 9.27
CA ILE A 11 4.56 -4.84 10.44
C ILE A 11 5.50 -4.69 11.63
N GLN A 12 5.54 -3.50 12.22
CA GLN A 12 6.38 -3.18 13.38
C GLN A 12 5.82 -3.78 14.68
N ASN A 13 4.52 -3.60 14.92
CA ASN A 13 3.83 -4.14 16.09
C ASN A 13 2.47 -4.75 15.67
N PRO A 14 2.35 -6.07 15.56
CA PRO A 14 1.08 -6.72 15.17
C PRO A 14 -0.02 -6.59 16.23
N ASN A 15 0.32 -6.22 17.46
CA ASN A 15 -0.62 -6.01 18.56
C ASN A 15 -1.08 -4.55 18.68
N HIS A 16 -0.65 -3.67 17.77
CA HIS A 16 -1.09 -2.28 17.78
C HIS A 16 -2.63 -2.19 17.67
N PRO A 17 -3.32 -1.35 18.47
CA PRO A 17 -4.78 -1.27 18.51
C PRO A 17 -5.45 -1.08 17.14
N ALA A 18 -4.80 -0.35 16.23
CA ALA A 18 -5.33 -0.08 14.89
C ALA A 18 -5.45 -1.35 14.02
N ILE A 19 -4.62 -2.37 14.23
CA ILE A 19 -4.51 -3.54 13.33
C ILE A 19 -4.62 -4.89 14.03
N VAL A 20 -4.69 -4.91 15.35
CA VAL A 20 -4.78 -6.16 16.14
C VAL A 20 -5.97 -7.01 15.69
N GLY A 21 -5.73 -8.30 15.48
CA GLY A 21 -6.75 -9.25 15.04
C GLY A 21 -7.20 -9.13 13.58
N LYS A 22 -6.58 -8.25 12.78
CA LYS A 22 -6.96 -8.04 11.37
C LYS A 22 -6.04 -8.76 10.38
N ILE A 23 -4.81 -9.10 10.77
CA ILE A 23 -3.85 -9.78 9.89
C ILE A 23 -4.21 -11.26 9.82
N VAL A 24 -4.61 -11.72 8.63
CA VAL A 24 -5.06 -13.11 8.39
C VAL A 24 -4.02 -13.94 7.65
N ALA A 25 -3.07 -13.30 6.95
CA ALA A 25 -1.96 -13.96 6.27
C ALA A 25 -0.79 -12.99 6.10
N GLY A 26 0.42 -13.53 5.90
CA GLY A 26 1.56 -12.70 5.57
C GLY A 26 2.74 -13.51 5.06
N ARG A 27 3.58 -12.87 4.24
CA ARG A 27 4.80 -13.47 3.69
C ARG A 27 5.89 -12.44 3.44
N ASN A 28 7.13 -12.86 3.67
CA ASN A 28 8.33 -12.08 3.44
C ASN A 28 8.96 -12.44 2.08
N PHE A 29 9.07 -11.45 1.22
CA PHE A 29 9.73 -11.49 -0.09
C PHE A 29 10.94 -10.57 -0.13
N SER A 30 11.20 -9.81 0.94
CA SER A 30 12.31 -8.87 0.98
C SER A 30 13.66 -9.58 0.87
N LEU A 31 14.68 -8.82 0.52
CA LEU A 31 16.04 -9.33 0.38
C LEU A 31 16.76 -9.48 1.73
N ASP A 32 16.08 -9.23 2.85
CA ASP A 32 16.63 -9.55 4.17
C ASP A 32 16.67 -11.08 4.37
N ARG A 33 17.63 -11.57 5.15
CA ARG A 33 17.85 -13.00 5.38
C ARG A 33 16.87 -13.64 6.38
N ARG A 34 15.67 -13.05 6.55
CA ARG A 34 14.66 -13.54 7.48
C ARG A 34 13.86 -14.69 6.87
N LYS A 35 13.15 -15.43 7.73
CA LYS A 35 12.26 -16.51 7.29
C LYS A 35 11.12 -15.98 6.41
N LYS A 36 10.58 -16.83 5.54
CA LYS A 36 9.50 -16.45 4.62
C LYS A 36 8.18 -16.09 5.29
N ASP A 37 7.96 -16.53 6.50
CA ASP A 37 6.78 -16.24 7.34
C ASP A 37 7.00 -15.06 8.30
N ASP A 38 8.23 -14.52 8.37
CA ASP A 38 8.56 -13.38 9.21
C ASP A 38 8.23 -12.05 8.52
N ILE A 39 7.03 -11.55 8.78
CA ILE A 39 6.56 -10.24 8.31
C ILE A 39 6.94 -9.08 9.24
N SER A 40 7.73 -9.34 10.29
CA SER A 40 8.13 -8.30 11.22
C SER A 40 9.02 -7.24 10.56
N SER A 41 8.90 -6.00 11.03
CA SER A 41 9.67 -4.87 10.54
C SER A 41 10.21 -4.04 11.69
N THR A 42 11.39 -3.47 11.51
CA THR A 42 11.93 -2.42 12.39
C THR A 42 11.46 -1.03 11.98
N THR A 43 10.97 -0.87 10.74
CA THR A 43 10.32 0.35 10.28
C THR A 43 8.81 0.26 10.50
N TYR A 44 8.18 1.41 10.70
CA TYR A 44 6.74 1.51 10.95
C TYR A 44 5.90 1.62 9.68
N HIS A 45 6.50 1.88 8.50
CA HIS A 45 5.80 2.32 7.31
C HIS A 45 4.65 1.39 6.88
N GLY A 46 4.86 0.09 6.76
CA GLY A 46 3.78 -0.83 6.41
C GLY A 46 2.68 -0.93 7.47
N MET A 47 3.03 -0.78 8.77
CA MET A 47 2.03 -0.68 9.84
C MET A 47 1.25 0.64 9.78
N ALA A 48 1.93 1.75 9.48
CA ALA A 48 1.32 3.06 9.28
C ALA A 48 0.30 3.03 8.13
N VAL A 49 0.70 2.48 6.97
CA VAL A 49 -0.20 2.26 5.82
C VAL A 49 -1.42 1.41 6.22
N ALA A 50 -1.20 0.31 6.95
CA ALA A 50 -2.28 -0.54 7.45
C ALA A 50 -3.24 0.23 8.35
N SER A 51 -2.73 1.09 9.24
CA SER A 51 -3.54 1.86 10.19
C SER A 51 -4.43 2.89 9.49
N VAL A 52 -3.96 3.52 8.41
CA VAL A 52 -4.79 4.43 7.59
C VAL A 52 -5.96 3.67 6.95
N ILE A 53 -5.73 2.49 6.40
CA ILE A 53 -6.81 1.67 5.83
C ILE A 53 -7.85 1.33 6.90
N THR A 54 -7.39 0.86 8.06
CA THR A 54 -8.29 0.41 9.13
C THR A 54 -9.01 1.54 9.86
N SER A 55 -8.47 2.76 9.84
CA SER A 55 -9.17 3.95 10.35
C SER A 55 -10.38 4.31 9.49
N ILE A 56 -10.34 4.02 8.18
CA ILE A 56 -11.42 4.28 7.24
C ILE A 56 -12.42 3.14 7.22
N ASN A 57 -11.94 1.90 7.09
CA ASN A 57 -12.77 0.71 7.17
C ASN A 57 -12.22 -0.25 8.24
N PRO A 58 -12.78 -0.26 9.45
CA PRO A 58 -12.35 -1.17 10.50
C PRO A 58 -12.76 -2.62 10.23
N ASN A 59 -13.62 -2.88 9.25
CA ASN A 59 -14.16 -4.21 8.94
C ASN A 59 -13.41 -4.87 7.77
N VAL A 60 -12.08 -4.95 7.84
CA VAL A 60 -11.22 -5.54 6.81
C VAL A 60 -10.34 -6.67 7.36
N GLU A 61 -9.96 -7.57 6.47
CA GLU A 61 -8.87 -8.54 6.68
C GLU A 61 -7.62 -8.05 5.95
N LEU A 62 -6.46 -8.14 6.59
CA LEU A 62 -5.18 -7.69 6.05
C LEU A 62 -4.29 -8.87 5.68
N VAL A 63 -3.74 -8.83 4.46
CA VAL A 63 -2.70 -9.76 3.98
C VAL A 63 -1.42 -8.96 3.79
N ILE A 64 -0.35 -9.34 4.49
CA ILE A 64 0.90 -8.59 4.49
C ILE A 64 1.92 -9.25 3.56
N ALA A 65 2.29 -8.56 2.50
CA ALA A 65 3.43 -8.92 1.66
C ALA A 65 4.60 -7.97 1.99
N LYS A 66 5.53 -8.46 2.80
CA LYS A 66 6.76 -7.72 3.11
C LYS A 66 7.71 -7.82 1.91
N VAL A 67 7.85 -6.74 1.15
CA VAL A 67 8.67 -6.69 -0.08
C VAL A 67 9.90 -5.80 0.07
N LEU A 68 9.90 -4.94 1.09
CA LEU A 68 10.99 -4.04 1.41
C LEU A 68 11.72 -4.51 2.68
N ASN A 69 13.03 -4.32 2.70
CA ASN A 69 13.87 -4.56 3.87
C ASN A 69 13.68 -3.45 4.94
N TYR A 70 14.48 -3.49 6.01
CA TYR A 70 14.38 -2.53 7.10
C TYR A 70 14.90 -1.11 6.73
N TRP A 71 15.57 -0.93 5.60
CA TRP A 71 15.91 0.39 5.06
C TRP A 71 14.85 0.94 4.10
N GLY A 72 13.76 0.20 3.84
CA GLY A 72 12.76 0.57 2.86
C GLY A 72 13.16 0.23 1.42
N GLU A 73 14.17 -0.63 1.22
CA GLU A 73 14.67 -1.02 -0.09
C GLU A 73 14.10 -2.35 -0.52
N GLY A 74 13.81 -2.45 -1.80
CA GLY A 74 13.34 -3.66 -2.46
C GLY A 74 13.63 -3.62 -3.95
N THR A 75 13.10 -4.56 -4.67
CA THR A 75 13.22 -4.61 -6.13
C THR A 75 11.84 -4.69 -6.77
N PRO A 76 11.70 -4.31 -8.05
CA PRO A 76 10.45 -4.56 -8.77
C PRO A 76 10.01 -6.03 -8.73
N ASN A 77 10.97 -6.95 -8.65
CA ASN A 77 10.67 -8.37 -8.57
C ASN A 77 10.08 -8.78 -7.22
N THR A 78 10.59 -8.25 -6.11
CA THR A 78 10.01 -8.51 -4.79
C THR A 78 8.60 -7.93 -4.67
N THR A 79 8.37 -6.74 -5.25
CA THR A 79 7.04 -6.12 -5.34
C THR A 79 6.07 -6.98 -6.17
N ALA A 80 6.52 -7.48 -7.33
CA ALA A 80 5.73 -8.38 -8.17
C ALA A 80 5.31 -9.66 -7.42
N ASP A 81 6.27 -10.30 -6.72
CA ASP A 81 5.99 -11.51 -5.94
C ASP A 81 5.00 -11.23 -4.81
N GLY A 82 5.08 -10.06 -4.17
CA GLY A 82 4.14 -9.61 -3.16
C GLY A 82 2.72 -9.40 -3.71
N ILE A 83 2.58 -8.77 -4.88
CA ILE A 83 1.30 -8.56 -5.55
C ILE A 83 0.66 -9.92 -5.90
N ILE A 84 1.40 -10.81 -6.56
CA ILE A 84 0.92 -12.15 -6.92
C ILE A 84 0.47 -12.92 -5.66
N TYR A 85 1.24 -12.83 -4.56
CA TYR A 85 0.86 -13.46 -3.30
C TYR A 85 -0.47 -12.91 -2.78
N CYS A 86 -0.67 -11.60 -2.74
CA CYS A 86 -1.92 -10.99 -2.27
C CYS A 86 -3.12 -11.42 -3.14
N VAL A 87 -2.96 -11.47 -4.47
CA VAL A 87 -3.99 -12.01 -5.38
C VAL A 87 -4.36 -13.44 -5.00
N ASN A 88 -3.35 -14.30 -4.82
CA ASN A 88 -3.53 -15.73 -4.49
C ASN A 88 -4.11 -15.95 -3.07
N GLN A 89 -3.99 -14.95 -2.17
CA GLN A 89 -4.66 -14.97 -0.87
C GLN A 89 -6.11 -14.46 -0.93
N GLY A 90 -6.63 -14.16 -2.13
CA GLY A 90 -8.02 -13.72 -2.34
C GLY A 90 -8.28 -12.27 -1.94
N CYS A 91 -7.26 -11.42 -1.95
CA CYS A 91 -7.44 -9.99 -1.79
C CYS A 91 -8.31 -9.42 -2.92
N LYS A 92 -9.15 -8.44 -2.60
CA LYS A 92 -9.96 -7.68 -3.57
C LYS A 92 -9.30 -6.36 -3.94
N ILE A 93 -8.45 -5.86 -3.06
CA ILE A 93 -7.68 -4.64 -3.25
C ILE A 93 -6.25 -4.90 -2.77
N ILE A 94 -5.28 -4.30 -3.44
CA ILE A 94 -3.88 -4.31 -3.02
C ILE A 94 -3.39 -2.87 -2.94
N ASN A 95 -2.89 -2.47 -1.78
CA ASN A 95 -2.23 -1.17 -1.58
C ASN A 95 -0.72 -1.33 -1.78
N CYS A 96 -0.16 -0.56 -2.69
CA CYS A 96 1.27 -0.49 -3.00
C CYS A 96 1.80 0.93 -2.69
N SER A 97 2.20 1.18 -1.44
CA SER A 97 2.85 2.44 -1.07
C SER A 97 4.37 2.37 -1.30
N VAL A 98 4.75 1.86 -2.47
CA VAL A 98 6.14 1.64 -2.91
C VAL A 98 6.34 2.23 -4.31
N ALA A 99 7.56 2.68 -4.59
CA ALA A 99 7.93 3.28 -5.86
C ALA A 99 9.28 2.75 -6.36
N GLY A 100 9.38 2.48 -7.66
CA GLY A 100 10.60 1.97 -8.25
C GLY A 100 10.62 2.10 -9.77
N PRO A 101 11.65 1.55 -10.44
CA PRO A 101 11.73 1.51 -11.89
C PRO A 101 10.76 0.47 -12.46
N PRO A 102 10.47 0.55 -13.78
CA PRO A 102 9.67 -0.47 -14.47
C PRO A 102 10.37 -1.82 -14.51
N SER A 103 9.59 -2.90 -14.55
CA SER A 103 10.10 -4.23 -14.85
C SER A 103 9.00 -5.08 -15.48
N LYS A 104 9.39 -5.95 -16.40
CA LYS A 104 8.46 -6.85 -17.08
C LYS A 104 7.70 -7.74 -16.09
N LYS A 105 8.39 -8.27 -15.08
CA LYS A 105 7.77 -9.11 -14.04
C LYS A 105 6.73 -8.34 -13.23
N LEU A 106 7.00 -7.07 -12.90
CA LEU A 106 6.06 -6.23 -12.15
C LEU A 106 4.84 -5.89 -13.01
N GLU A 107 5.02 -5.59 -14.29
CA GLU A 107 3.93 -5.38 -15.23
C GLU A 107 3.05 -6.63 -15.40
N GLU A 108 3.66 -7.81 -15.51
CA GLU A 108 2.95 -9.09 -15.56
C GLU A 108 2.14 -9.35 -14.27
N ALA A 109 2.67 -8.96 -13.09
CA ALA A 109 1.97 -9.07 -11.83
C ALA A 109 0.74 -8.13 -11.75
N ILE A 110 0.84 -6.90 -12.27
CA ILE A 110 -0.31 -5.98 -12.38
C ILE A 110 -1.38 -6.56 -13.31
N ARG A 111 -0.99 -7.04 -14.50
CA ARG A 111 -1.93 -7.73 -15.40
C ARG A 111 -2.62 -8.91 -14.73
N TYR A 112 -1.85 -9.75 -14.03
CA TYR A 112 -2.42 -10.87 -13.29
C TYR A 112 -3.43 -10.44 -12.24
N ALA A 113 -3.17 -9.35 -11.52
CA ALA A 113 -4.13 -8.79 -10.56
C ALA A 113 -5.41 -8.33 -11.26
N ASN A 114 -5.28 -7.61 -12.38
CA ASN A 114 -6.43 -7.14 -13.18
C ASN A 114 -7.24 -8.31 -13.76
N ASP A 115 -6.60 -9.34 -14.32
CA ASP A 115 -7.25 -10.55 -14.83
C ASP A 115 -8.04 -11.32 -13.74
N LYS A 116 -7.69 -11.12 -12.46
CA LYS A 116 -8.36 -11.66 -11.29
C LYS A 116 -9.34 -10.68 -10.63
N GLU A 117 -9.63 -9.55 -11.29
CA GLU A 117 -10.52 -8.51 -10.79
C GLU A 117 -10.08 -7.96 -9.43
N VAL A 118 -8.75 -7.87 -9.21
CA VAL A 118 -8.14 -7.29 -8.00
C VAL A 118 -7.66 -5.89 -8.32
N ILE A 119 -8.18 -4.90 -7.60
CA ILE A 119 -7.82 -3.49 -7.75
C ILE A 119 -6.46 -3.24 -7.11
N VAL A 120 -5.52 -2.69 -7.87
CA VAL A 120 -4.23 -2.23 -7.33
C VAL A 120 -4.27 -0.72 -7.19
N VAL A 121 -3.98 -0.23 -5.97
CA VAL A 121 -3.87 1.19 -5.63
C VAL A 121 -2.43 1.49 -5.30
N ALA A 122 -1.83 2.51 -5.91
CA ALA A 122 -0.43 2.85 -5.71
C ALA A 122 -0.20 4.33 -5.43
N ALA A 123 0.83 4.62 -4.64
CA ALA A 123 1.31 5.97 -4.38
C ALA A 123 2.06 6.53 -5.59
N SER A 124 1.81 7.78 -5.96
CA SER A 124 2.43 8.42 -7.14
C SER A 124 3.92 8.73 -6.99
N GLY A 125 4.41 8.89 -5.75
CA GLY A 125 5.78 9.29 -5.41
C GLY A 125 5.86 10.67 -4.78
N ASN A 126 7.04 11.04 -4.24
CA ASN A 126 7.23 12.21 -3.38
C ASN A 126 8.36 13.13 -3.84
N ASP A 127 8.65 13.23 -5.12
CA ASP A 127 9.74 14.07 -5.64
C ASP A 127 9.28 15.45 -6.17
N GLY A 128 7.97 15.72 -6.14
CA GLY A 128 7.40 16.99 -6.64
C GLY A 128 7.55 17.18 -8.15
N LYS A 129 7.94 16.15 -8.89
CA LYS A 129 8.25 16.19 -10.33
C LYS A 129 7.26 15.37 -11.15
N THR A 130 7.56 15.24 -12.43
CA THR A 130 6.79 14.43 -13.39
C THR A 130 7.39 13.02 -13.58
N THR A 131 8.23 12.57 -12.65
CA THR A 131 8.88 11.26 -12.71
C THR A 131 7.84 10.15 -12.74
N LYS A 132 8.03 9.15 -13.62
CA LYS A 132 7.18 7.97 -13.67
C LYS A 132 7.71 6.90 -12.73
N TYR A 133 6.96 6.61 -11.69
CA TYR A 133 7.23 5.53 -10.75
C TYR A 133 6.30 4.34 -10.98
N TYR A 134 6.80 3.15 -10.69
CA TYR A 134 6.07 1.90 -10.83
C TYR A 134 5.93 1.19 -9.47
N PRO A 135 4.76 0.56 -9.19
CA PRO A 135 3.69 0.18 -10.11
C PRO A 135 2.74 1.29 -10.53
N ALA A 136 2.78 2.49 -9.95
CA ALA A 136 1.82 3.58 -10.18
C ALA A 136 1.56 3.85 -11.68
N CYS A 137 2.58 3.91 -12.52
CA CYS A 137 2.42 4.23 -13.94
C CYS A 137 2.15 3.02 -14.86
N TYR A 138 1.79 1.85 -14.33
CA TYR A 138 1.24 0.80 -15.19
C TYR A 138 -0.25 1.04 -15.47
N PRO A 139 -0.76 0.62 -16.64
CA PRO A 139 -2.18 0.56 -16.89
C PRO A 139 -2.92 -0.24 -15.79
N ASP A 140 -4.18 0.09 -15.58
CA ASP A 140 -5.07 -0.60 -14.61
C ASP A 140 -4.67 -0.47 -13.13
N VAL A 141 -3.73 0.43 -12.79
CA VAL A 141 -3.39 0.83 -11.42
C VAL A 141 -4.11 2.13 -11.07
N VAL A 142 -4.78 2.18 -9.94
CA VAL A 142 -5.34 3.43 -9.39
C VAL A 142 -4.21 4.21 -8.71
N THR A 143 -3.75 5.27 -9.35
CA THR A 143 -2.60 6.04 -8.89
C THR A 143 -3.04 7.26 -8.10
N VAL A 144 -2.52 7.36 -6.86
CA VAL A 144 -2.95 8.37 -5.90
C VAL A 144 -1.81 9.33 -5.57
N GLY A 145 -2.03 10.61 -5.85
CA GLY A 145 -1.19 11.71 -5.40
C GLY A 145 -1.65 12.26 -4.04
N ALA A 146 -0.80 13.09 -3.43
CA ALA A 146 -1.11 13.74 -2.16
C ALA A 146 -1.73 15.12 -2.35
N ALA A 147 -2.81 15.38 -1.62
CA ALA A 147 -3.35 16.71 -1.39
C ALA A 147 -2.94 17.24 -0.01
N ASP A 148 -2.89 18.56 0.12
CA ASP A 148 -2.81 19.27 1.39
C ASP A 148 -4.20 19.41 2.07
N ASN A 149 -4.25 20.10 3.22
CA ASN A 149 -5.47 20.32 3.98
C ASN A 149 -6.49 21.25 3.28
N GLU A 150 -6.05 21.99 2.26
CA GLU A 150 -6.89 22.89 1.45
C GLU A 150 -7.43 22.17 0.19
N GLY A 151 -6.98 20.93 -0.06
CA GLY A 151 -7.36 20.13 -1.22
C GLY A 151 -6.51 20.39 -2.45
N ASN A 152 -5.46 21.21 -2.36
CA ASN A 152 -4.51 21.41 -3.44
C ASN A 152 -3.52 20.25 -3.50
N ARG A 153 -2.91 20.01 -4.66
CA ARG A 153 -1.81 19.07 -4.76
C ARG A 153 -0.65 19.52 -3.86
N ALA A 154 -0.20 18.67 -2.96
CA ALA A 154 0.97 18.94 -2.13
C ALA A 154 2.25 19.09 -2.99
N ASP A 155 3.13 20.02 -2.64
CA ASP A 155 4.30 20.35 -3.47
C ASP A 155 5.23 19.16 -3.73
N PHE A 156 5.36 18.28 -2.74
CA PHE A 156 6.17 17.06 -2.87
C PHE A 156 5.51 15.98 -3.73
N SER A 157 4.19 16.03 -3.95
CA SER A 157 3.48 14.97 -4.68
C SER A 157 3.92 14.93 -6.13
N THR A 158 4.44 13.77 -6.56
CA THR A 158 4.73 13.49 -7.97
C THR A 158 3.46 13.67 -8.78
N HIS A 159 3.56 14.37 -9.93
CA HIS A 159 2.44 14.76 -10.78
C HIS A 159 2.77 14.50 -12.25
N ASN A 160 2.12 13.53 -12.81
CA ASN A 160 2.23 13.16 -14.21
C ASN A 160 0.89 12.62 -14.71
N GLU A 161 0.83 12.20 -15.95
CA GLU A 161 -0.39 11.70 -16.58
C GLU A 161 -0.89 10.36 -16.01
N CYS A 162 -0.10 9.69 -15.14
CA CYS A 162 -0.52 8.46 -14.48
C CYS A 162 -1.39 8.71 -13.23
N VAL A 163 -1.42 9.94 -12.69
CA VAL A 163 -2.14 10.24 -11.44
C VAL A 163 -3.63 10.36 -11.72
N ASP A 164 -4.42 9.44 -11.18
CA ASP A 164 -5.88 9.40 -11.36
C ASP A 164 -6.61 10.31 -10.38
N THR A 165 -6.11 10.42 -9.14
CA THR A 165 -6.78 11.17 -8.08
C THR A 165 -5.81 11.67 -7.03
N LEU A 166 -6.28 12.62 -6.23
CA LEU A 166 -5.59 13.09 -5.02
C LEU A 166 -6.36 12.65 -3.77
N ALA A 167 -5.65 12.35 -2.71
CA ALA A 167 -6.19 12.21 -1.37
C ALA A 167 -5.28 12.92 -0.37
N LEU A 168 -5.81 13.27 0.80
CA LEU A 168 -5.02 13.92 1.84
C LEU A 168 -3.74 13.12 2.11
N GLY A 169 -2.59 13.80 2.14
CA GLY A 169 -1.30 13.16 2.32
C GLY A 169 -0.34 13.99 3.16
N VAL A 170 -0.87 15.02 3.83
CA VAL A 170 -0.12 15.91 4.71
C VAL A 170 -0.67 15.76 6.13
N ASP A 171 0.22 15.57 7.10
CA ASP A 171 -0.10 15.52 8.53
C ASP A 171 -1.12 14.41 8.88
N ILE A 172 -0.93 13.23 8.33
CA ILE A 172 -1.80 12.06 8.54
C ILE A 172 -1.42 11.33 9.82
N GLU A 173 -2.37 11.15 10.74
CA GLU A 173 -2.16 10.33 11.92
C GLU A 173 -2.01 8.85 11.53
N VAL A 174 -0.89 8.24 11.92
CA VAL A 174 -0.54 6.86 11.59
C VAL A 174 0.00 6.10 12.80
N ALA A 175 -0.15 4.78 12.79
CA ALA A 175 0.40 3.92 13.83
C ALA A 175 1.94 3.95 13.85
N PHE A 176 2.49 4.12 15.04
CA PHE A 176 3.92 4.13 15.31
C PHE A 176 4.20 3.50 16.67
N ARG A 177 5.00 2.41 16.71
CA ARG A 177 5.28 1.64 17.94
C ARG A 177 3.98 1.22 18.63
N ASP A 178 3.72 1.75 19.82
CA ASP A 178 2.51 1.47 20.62
C ASP A 178 1.50 2.62 20.58
N GLY A 179 1.80 3.72 19.88
CA GLY A 179 0.98 4.92 19.75
C GLY A 179 0.85 5.40 18.31
N THR A 180 0.70 6.70 18.11
CA THR A 180 0.56 7.34 16.81
C THR A 180 1.55 8.48 16.63
N ILE A 181 1.83 8.82 15.38
CA ILE A 181 2.51 10.05 14.95
C ILE A 181 1.78 10.63 13.75
N ASN A 182 2.04 11.89 13.45
CA ASN A 182 1.64 12.48 12.19
C ASN A 182 2.77 12.35 11.17
N ASP A 183 2.42 11.96 9.95
CA ASP A 183 3.39 11.77 8.87
C ASP A 183 2.81 12.26 7.52
N THR A 184 3.70 12.48 6.54
CA THR A 184 3.37 13.13 5.28
C THR A 184 3.94 12.35 4.10
N GLY A 185 3.11 12.11 3.07
CA GLY A 185 3.53 11.41 1.86
C GLY A 185 2.37 10.82 1.07
N THR A 186 2.58 10.59 -0.21
CA THR A 186 1.63 9.86 -1.09
C THR A 186 1.41 8.42 -0.61
N SER A 187 2.37 7.88 0.18
CA SER A 187 2.24 6.58 0.86
C SER A 187 1.06 6.51 1.82
N PHE A 188 0.57 7.65 2.31
CA PHE A 188 -0.60 7.73 3.19
C PHE A 188 -1.86 8.16 2.43
N SER A 189 -1.73 8.79 1.27
CA SER A 189 -2.84 9.09 0.37
C SER A 189 -3.43 7.83 -0.28
N ALA A 190 -2.58 6.93 -0.77
CA ALA A 190 -2.99 5.68 -1.40
C ALA A 190 -3.86 4.80 -0.47
N PRO A 191 -3.50 4.56 0.81
CA PRO A 191 -4.32 3.78 1.72
C PRO A 191 -5.67 4.45 2.06
N ILE A 192 -5.80 5.78 1.98
CA ILE A 192 -7.09 6.45 2.10
C ILE A 192 -8.03 6.00 0.97
N ILE A 193 -7.56 5.99 -0.27
CA ILE A 193 -8.35 5.52 -1.42
C ILE A 193 -8.63 4.03 -1.30
N THR A 194 -7.64 3.22 -0.88
CA THR A 194 -7.81 1.79 -0.61
C THR A 194 -8.93 1.53 0.40
N GLY A 195 -8.93 2.24 1.52
CA GLY A 195 -9.97 2.15 2.55
C GLY A 195 -11.36 2.54 2.01
N LYS A 196 -11.46 3.62 1.24
CA LYS A 196 -12.72 4.07 0.62
C LYS A 196 -13.25 3.05 -0.40
N ILE A 197 -12.39 2.50 -1.26
CA ILE A 197 -12.80 1.45 -2.22
C ILE A 197 -13.29 0.21 -1.45
N SER A 198 -12.65 -0.17 -0.35
CA SER A 198 -13.09 -1.31 0.46
C SER A 198 -14.50 -1.15 1.03
N LEU A 199 -14.87 0.07 1.45
CA LEU A 199 -16.24 0.38 1.89
C LEU A 199 -17.25 0.25 0.73
N LEU A 200 -16.88 0.68 -0.48
CA LEU A 200 -17.75 0.54 -1.66
C LEU A 200 -17.99 -0.93 -1.99
N ILE A 201 -16.93 -1.75 -2.03
CA ILE A 201 -17.05 -3.21 -2.28
C ILE A 201 -17.92 -3.88 -1.22
N GLU A 202 -17.76 -3.53 0.06
CA GLU A 202 -18.56 -4.10 1.14
C GLU A 202 -20.05 -3.76 0.99
N ASN A 203 -20.37 -2.54 0.56
CA ASN A 203 -21.75 -2.11 0.35
C ASN A 203 -22.41 -2.76 -0.87
N LEU A 204 -21.64 -3.01 -1.93
CA LEU A 204 -22.15 -3.72 -3.13
C LEU A 204 -22.35 -5.22 -2.90
N SER A 205 -21.80 -5.78 -1.84
CA SER A 205 -21.89 -7.20 -1.50
C SER A 205 -23.02 -7.52 -0.51
N LYS A 206 -23.78 -6.50 -0.09
CA LYS A 206 -24.98 -6.60 0.77
C LYS A 206 -26.25 -6.62 -0.06
#